data_6ac8c2f133ebec493658522a15d82deb
#
_entry.id   6ac8c2f133ebec493658522a15d82deb
#
_cell.length_a   1.000
_cell.length_b   1.000
_cell.length_c   1.000
_cell.angle_alpha   90.00
_cell.angle_beta   90.00
_cell.angle_gamma   90.00
#
_symmetry.space_group_name_H-M   'P 1'
#
loop_
_entity.id
_entity.type
_entity.pdbx_description
1 polymer ?
#
loop_
_entity_poly.entity_id
_entity_poly.type
_entity_poly.pdbx_seq_one_letter_code
_entity_poly.pdbx_strand_id
1 'polypeptide(L)'
;NVTIKANYGSGSGGFTENIFVHAVKELFGEEVKEIQYKTLKNADFQEINFEQNGEVKLSFAIANGFRNIQNLVQKMKCKRCHYEFVEVMACPSGCLNGGAQCRPEESSVNPKELVLQLNEKYKSLAKEWPKENGHLETISNEWLGGRDSDKAEHMLHTTYHEVEKLTNSLAIKW
;
A
#
# COMPACT_ATOMS: atom_id res chain seq x y z
N ASN A 1 -13.82 -23.35 11.96
CA ASN A 1 -13.64 -21.96 12.39
C ASN A 1 -12.68 -21.28 11.43
N VAL A 2 -13.17 -20.26 10.70
CA VAL A 2 -12.32 -19.44 9.84
C VAL A 2 -11.63 -18.39 10.76
N THR A 3 -10.31 -18.43 10.83
CA THR A 3 -9.54 -17.41 11.55
C THR A 3 -9.25 -16.28 10.58
N ILE A 4 -9.67 -15.06 10.92
CA ILE A 4 -9.35 -13.88 10.14
C ILE A 4 -7.89 -13.52 10.40
N LYS A 5 -7.09 -13.47 9.35
CA LYS A 5 -5.69 -13.02 9.39
C LYS A 5 -5.56 -11.68 8.68
N ALA A 6 -4.58 -10.89 9.07
CA ALA A 6 -4.21 -9.66 8.41
C ALA A 6 -2.83 -9.81 7.76
N ASN A 7 -2.55 -9.03 6.73
CA ASN A 7 -1.19 -8.93 6.19
C ASN A 7 -0.29 -8.17 7.17
N TYR A 8 1.00 -8.48 7.14
CA TYR A 8 1.98 -7.61 7.78
C TYR A 8 1.95 -6.23 7.15
N GLY A 9 2.12 -5.19 7.98
CA GLY A 9 2.19 -3.81 7.54
C GLY A 9 0.93 -3.02 7.76
N SER A 10 0.66 -2.08 6.85
CA SER A 10 -0.45 -1.14 6.96
C SER A 10 -1.82 -1.80 6.82
N GLY A 11 -2.87 -1.12 7.33
CA GLY A 11 -4.27 -1.53 7.15
C GLY A 11 -4.78 -1.47 5.70
N SER A 12 -3.93 -1.02 4.77
CA SER A 12 -4.24 -0.94 3.34
C SER A 12 -3.68 -2.12 2.53
N GLY A 13 -3.24 -3.19 3.21
CA GLY A 13 -2.80 -4.44 2.60
C GLY A 13 -1.30 -4.73 2.75
N GLY A 14 -0.49 -3.79 3.23
CA GLY A 14 0.93 -4.00 3.50
C GLY A 14 1.78 -4.17 2.23
N PHE A 15 1.41 -3.51 1.13
CA PHE A 15 2.14 -3.61 -0.13
C PHE A 15 3.57 -3.10 -0.01
N THR A 16 3.74 -1.91 0.59
CA THR A 16 5.06 -1.32 0.80
C THR A 16 5.95 -2.23 1.60
N GLU A 17 5.45 -2.76 2.69
CA GLU A 17 6.21 -3.61 3.61
C GLU A 17 6.63 -4.92 2.94
N ASN A 18 5.70 -5.55 2.21
CA ASN A 18 5.98 -6.80 1.52
C ASN A 18 7.04 -6.62 0.41
N ILE A 19 6.90 -5.56 -0.40
CA ILE A 19 7.84 -5.25 -1.47
C ILE A 19 9.20 -4.84 -0.88
N PHE A 20 9.21 -4.05 0.21
CA PHE A 20 10.43 -3.62 0.87
C PHE A 20 11.25 -4.79 1.40
N VAL A 21 10.62 -5.71 2.14
CA VAL A 21 11.29 -6.91 2.67
C VAL A 21 11.83 -7.79 1.54
N HIS A 22 11.05 -7.94 0.47
CA HIS A 22 11.48 -8.69 -0.71
C HIS A 22 12.67 -8.02 -1.40
N ALA A 23 12.61 -6.71 -1.64
CA ALA A 23 13.67 -5.95 -2.30
C ALA A 23 14.98 -5.97 -1.51
N VAL A 24 14.93 -5.79 -0.19
CA VAL A 24 16.13 -5.87 0.67
C VAL A 24 16.77 -7.25 0.57
N LYS A 25 15.96 -8.31 0.61
CA LYS A 25 16.48 -9.68 0.50
C LYS A 25 17.10 -9.96 -0.87
N GLU A 26 16.43 -9.59 -1.96
CA GLU A 26 16.91 -9.87 -3.32
C GLU A 26 18.12 -9.02 -3.72
N LEU A 27 18.14 -7.73 -3.32
CA LEU A 27 19.19 -6.81 -3.74
C LEU A 27 20.42 -6.82 -2.83
N PHE A 28 20.24 -7.09 -1.54
CA PHE A 28 21.30 -6.98 -0.54
C PHE A 28 21.59 -8.28 0.21
N GLY A 29 20.74 -9.32 0.04
CA GLY A 29 20.89 -10.60 0.74
C GLY A 29 20.59 -10.52 2.25
N GLU A 30 19.98 -9.42 2.71
CA GLU A 30 19.71 -9.18 4.13
C GLU A 30 18.24 -9.47 4.48
N GLU A 31 18.00 -9.86 5.73
CA GLU A 31 16.66 -10.07 6.27
C GLU A 31 16.23 -8.90 7.14
N VAL A 32 15.10 -8.29 6.79
CA VAL A 32 14.49 -7.23 7.60
C VAL A 32 13.74 -7.86 8.76
N LYS A 33 14.23 -7.62 9.98
CA LYS A 33 13.59 -8.12 11.22
C LYS A 33 12.43 -7.25 11.67
N GLU A 34 12.58 -5.95 11.52
CA GLU A 34 11.60 -4.95 11.94
C GLU A 34 11.62 -3.77 10.96
N ILE A 35 10.45 -3.30 10.59
CA ILE A 35 10.29 -2.15 9.72
C ILE A 35 10.07 -0.90 10.57
N GLN A 36 10.96 0.07 10.41
CA GLN A 36 10.87 1.36 11.09
C GLN A 36 10.24 2.40 10.19
N TYR A 37 9.15 2.99 10.66
CA TYR A 37 8.44 4.03 9.93
C TYR A 37 8.86 5.40 10.41
N LYS A 38 9.26 6.25 9.48
CA LYS A 38 9.51 7.65 9.73
C LYS A 38 8.33 8.47 9.25
N THR A 39 7.57 9.03 10.18
CA THR A 39 6.49 9.96 9.85
C THR A 39 7.08 11.31 9.45
N LEU A 40 6.70 11.81 8.29
CA LEU A 40 7.19 13.08 7.77
C LEU A 40 6.30 14.25 8.24
N LYS A 41 5.49 14.80 7.34
CA LYS A 41 4.66 15.99 7.65
C LYS A 41 3.38 15.68 8.43
N ASN A 42 2.83 14.49 8.23
CA ASN A 42 1.61 14.00 8.87
C ASN A 42 1.63 12.46 8.90
N ALA A 43 0.75 11.86 9.69
CA ALA A 43 0.68 10.40 9.85
C ALA A 43 0.35 9.64 8.56
N ASP A 44 -0.22 10.33 7.57
CA ASP A 44 -0.60 9.76 6.27
C ASP A 44 0.54 9.78 5.24
N PHE A 45 1.72 10.30 5.60
CA PHE A 45 2.90 10.25 4.76
C PHE A 45 4.08 9.71 5.57
N GLN A 46 4.38 8.44 5.33
CA GLN A 46 5.41 7.69 6.05
C GLN A 46 6.51 7.23 5.10
N GLU A 47 7.71 7.11 5.61
CA GLU A 47 8.91 6.69 4.90
C GLU A 47 9.50 5.48 5.59
N ILE A 48 10.01 4.54 4.79
CA ILE A 48 10.72 3.34 5.24
C ILE A 48 12.06 3.32 4.50
N ASN A 49 13.15 3.26 5.23
CA ASN A 49 14.49 3.29 4.66
C ASN A 49 15.25 2.01 5.03
N PHE A 50 16.01 1.51 4.07
CA PHE A 50 17.04 0.52 4.33
C PHE A 50 18.41 1.19 4.29
N GLU A 51 19.12 1.09 5.39
CA GLU A 51 20.44 1.68 5.56
C GLU A 51 21.50 0.58 5.67
N GLN A 52 22.57 0.74 4.93
CA GLN A 52 23.72 -0.14 4.98
C GLN A 52 25.01 0.71 5.02
N ASN A 53 25.88 0.45 5.99
CA ASN A 53 27.12 1.20 6.21
C ASN A 53 26.92 2.71 6.42
N GLY A 54 25.80 3.11 7.04
CA GLY A 54 25.46 4.52 7.29
C GLY A 54 24.90 5.28 6.08
N GLU A 55 24.63 4.58 4.99
CA GLU A 55 24.01 5.15 3.80
C GLU A 55 22.63 4.54 3.54
N VAL A 56 21.65 5.38 3.19
CA VAL A 56 20.34 4.93 2.73
C VAL A 56 20.50 4.31 1.33
N LYS A 57 20.20 3.03 1.21
CA LYS A 57 20.28 2.26 -0.05
C LYS A 57 18.94 2.10 -0.73
N LEU A 58 17.84 2.02 0.04
CA LEU A 58 16.46 2.04 -0.47
C LEU A 58 15.62 2.98 0.37
N SER A 59 14.73 3.71 -0.29
CA SER A 59 13.78 4.60 0.34
C SER A 59 12.39 4.39 -0.25
N PHE A 60 11.47 3.89 0.55
CA PHE A 60 10.09 3.63 0.17
C PHE A 60 9.16 4.58 0.93
N ALA A 61 8.00 4.86 0.36
CA ALA A 61 7.03 5.72 1.03
C ALA A 61 5.61 5.19 0.94
N ILE A 62 4.79 5.56 1.92
CA ILE A 62 3.35 5.38 1.94
C ILE A 62 2.70 6.76 1.91
N ALA A 63 1.85 7.02 0.93
CA ALA A 63 1.16 8.29 0.72
C ALA A 63 -0.35 8.10 0.70
N ASN A 64 -1.00 8.37 1.82
CA ASN A 64 -2.45 8.29 1.96
C ASN A 64 -3.10 9.68 1.80
N GLY A 65 -4.22 9.73 1.09
CA GLY A 65 -5.01 10.94 0.87
C GLY A 65 -4.47 11.84 -0.25
N PHE A 66 -5.40 12.49 -0.95
CA PHE A 66 -5.09 13.30 -2.13
C PHE A 66 -4.08 14.42 -1.90
N ARG A 67 -4.05 15.01 -0.71
CA ARG A 67 -3.07 16.06 -0.38
C ARG A 67 -1.63 15.54 -0.45
N ASN A 68 -1.40 14.33 0.06
CA ASN A 68 -0.08 13.69 0.02
C ASN A 68 0.27 13.24 -1.40
N ILE A 69 -0.73 12.73 -2.14
CA ILE A 69 -0.57 12.37 -3.56
C ILE A 69 -0.16 13.58 -4.39
N GLN A 70 -0.85 14.74 -4.22
CA GLN A 70 -0.47 15.98 -4.91
C GLN A 70 0.96 16.42 -4.57
N ASN A 71 1.35 16.34 -3.31
CA ASN A 71 2.72 16.66 -2.87
C ASN A 71 3.75 15.74 -3.52
N LEU A 72 3.44 14.44 -3.62
CA LEU A 72 4.30 13.46 -4.29
C LEU A 72 4.46 13.79 -5.77
N VAL A 73 3.34 14.00 -6.48
CA VAL A 73 3.36 14.38 -7.90
C VAL A 73 4.17 15.66 -8.13
N GLN A 74 4.03 16.65 -7.24
CA GLN A 74 4.82 17.88 -7.33
C GLN A 74 6.32 17.61 -7.12
N LYS A 75 6.70 16.75 -6.17
CA LYS A 75 8.10 16.32 -5.99
C LYS A 75 8.64 15.64 -7.25
N MET A 76 7.85 14.76 -7.88
CA MET A 76 8.22 14.08 -9.12
C MET A 76 8.43 15.08 -10.26
N LYS A 77 7.50 16.03 -10.48
CA LYS A 77 7.61 17.09 -11.49
C LYS A 77 8.87 17.95 -11.30
N CYS A 78 9.23 18.23 -10.04
CA CYS A 78 10.43 18.98 -9.71
C CYS A 78 11.73 18.15 -9.65
N LYS A 79 11.67 16.85 -10.03
CA LYS A 79 12.81 15.90 -9.95
C LYS A 79 13.42 15.82 -8.53
N ARG A 80 12.59 15.95 -7.49
CA ARG A 80 12.98 15.88 -6.07
C ARG A 80 12.40 14.66 -5.36
N CYS A 81 11.80 13.74 -6.11
CA CYS A 81 11.36 12.44 -5.60
C CYS A 81 12.56 11.49 -5.60
N HIS A 82 12.86 10.94 -4.44
CA HIS A 82 14.00 10.02 -4.23
C HIS A 82 13.53 8.61 -3.82
N TYR A 83 12.22 8.36 -3.87
CA TYR A 83 11.66 7.07 -3.51
C TYR A 83 11.74 6.09 -4.69
N GLU A 84 12.23 4.88 -4.45
CA GLU A 84 12.22 3.79 -5.41
C GLU A 84 10.83 3.18 -5.54
N PHE A 85 10.05 3.21 -4.45
CA PHE A 85 8.67 2.70 -4.44
C PHE A 85 7.77 3.59 -3.59
N VAL A 86 6.54 3.81 -4.03
CA VAL A 86 5.52 4.54 -3.25
C VAL A 86 4.18 3.83 -3.33
N GLU A 87 3.66 3.44 -2.18
CA GLU A 87 2.28 3.01 -2.03
C GLU A 87 1.36 4.23 -1.97
N VAL A 88 0.35 4.27 -2.83
CA VAL A 88 -0.57 5.40 -2.96
C VAL A 88 -1.99 4.95 -2.68
N MET A 89 -2.61 5.53 -1.63
CA MET A 89 -4.00 5.28 -1.27
C MET A 89 -4.80 6.59 -1.25
N ALA A 90 -5.99 6.57 -1.86
CA ALA A 90 -6.80 7.78 -2.02
C ALA A 90 -7.37 8.31 -0.69
N CYS A 91 -7.66 7.41 0.26
CA CYS A 91 -8.30 7.77 1.52
C CYS A 91 -7.27 8.20 2.57
N PRO A 92 -7.50 9.30 3.32
CA PRO A 92 -6.73 9.60 4.52
C PRO A 92 -6.82 8.44 5.53
N SER A 93 -5.72 8.14 6.21
CA SER A 93 -5.57 6.98 7.10
C SER A 93 -5.74 5.61 6.42
N GLY A 94 -5.72 5.57 5.09
CA GLY A 94 -5.79 4.34 4.31
C GLY A 94 -7.16 3.67 4.29
N CYS A 95 -7.18 2.36 4.02
CA CYS A 95 -8.43 1.61 3.82
C CYS A 95 -9.30 1.49 5.06
N LEU A 96 -8.74 1.57 6.27
CA LEU A 96 -9.51 1.54 7.52
C LEU A 96 -10.39 2.78 7.71
N ASN A 97 -10.14 3.84 6.96
CA ASN A 97 -10.97 5.05 6.88
C ASN A 97 -11.55 5.25 5.47
N GLY A 98 -11.67 4.19 4.72
CA GLY A 98 -12.21 4.22 3.36
C GLY A 98 -13.67 4.65 3.31
N GLY A 99 -14.11 5.20 2.15
CA GLY A 99 -15.48 5.67 1.97
C GLY A 99 -16.56 4.58 2.07
N ALA A 100 -16.17 3.31 1.93
CA ALA A 100 -17.05 2.15 2.06
C ALA A 100 -17.09 1.54 3.47
N GLN A 101 -16.33 2.11 4.43
CA GLN A 101 -16.40 1.66 5.82
C GLN A 101 -17.74 2.01 6.46
N CYS A 102 -18.23 1.10 7.31
CA CYS A 102 -19.44 1.33 8.09
C CYS A 102 -19.27 2.58 8.96
N ARG A 103 -20.26 3.44 8.90
CA ARG A 103 -20.34 4.61 9.77
C ARG A 103 -21.18 4.26 11.00
N PRO A 104 -20.82 4.75 12.20
CA PRO A 104 -21.65 4.56 13.38
C PRO A 104 -23.02 5.19 13.13
N GLU A 105 -24.08 4.47 13.46
CA GLU A 105 -25.47 4.91 13.30
C GLU A 105 -25.83 6.09 14.21
N GLU A 106 -25.10 6.22 15.33
CA GLU A 106 -25.28 7.32 16.28
C GLU A 106 -24.06 8.23 16.33
N SER A 107 -24.31 9.51 16.57
CA SER A 107 -23.30 10.58 16.71
C SER A 107 -22.37 10.41 17.94
N SER A 108 -22.41 9.27 18.62
CA SER A 108 -21.73 9.01 19.90
C SER A 108 -20.23 8.77 19.75
N VAL A 109 -19.74 8.36 18.58
CA VAL A 109 -18.32 8.04 18.37
C VAL A 109 -17.68 9.05 17.44
N ASN A 110 -16.61 9.69 17.89
CA ASN A 110 -15.80 10.56 17.05
C ASN A 110 -15.18 9.74 15.90
N PRO A 111 -15.35 10.14 14.62
CA PRO A 111 -14.81 9.41 13.49
C PRO A 111 -13.30 9.13 13.58
N LYS A 112 -12.52 10.05 14.14
CA LYS A 112 -11.08 9.86 14.35
C LYS A 112 -10.78 8.76 15.37
N GLU A 113 -11.57 8.71 16.44
CA GLU A 113 -11.44 7.69 17.47
C GLU A 113 -11.81 6.30 16.93
N LEU A 114 -12.87 6.22 16.12
CA LEU A 114 -13.24 4.97 15.44
C LEU A 114 -12.09 4.44 14.57
N VAL A 115 -11.43 5.30 13.80
CA VAL A 115 -10.28 4.90 12.98
C VAL A 115 -9.12 4.37 13.82
N LEU A 116 -8.84 4.99 14.97
CA LEU A 116 -7.82 4.50 15.91
C LEU A 116 -8.18 3.12 16.46
N GLN A 117 -9.42 2.93 16.90
CA GLN A 117 -9.90 1.65 17.40
C GLN A 117 -9.84 0.55 16.33
N LEU A 118 -10.23 0.86 15.09
CA LEU A 118 -10.13 -0.07 13.96
C LEU A 118 -8.66 -0.45 13.66
N ASN A 119 -7.76 0.52 13.73
CA ASN A 119 -6.34 0.28 13.52
C ASN A 119 -5.75 -0.63 14.62
N GLU A 120 -6.12 -0.42 15.89
CA GLU A 120 -5.73 -1.30 16.98
C GLU A 120 -6.27 -2.71 16.81
N LYS A 121 -7.54 -2.85 16.43
CA LYS A 121 -8.15 -4.14 16.12
C LYS A 121 -7.44 -4.84 14.96
N TYR A 122 -7.15 -4.13 13.87
CA TYR A 122 -6.42 -4.68 12.76
C TYR A 122 -5.02 -5.15 13.16
N LYS A 123 -4.31 -4.35 13.95
CA LYS A 123 -2.99 -4.71 14.48
C LYS A 123 -3.00 -5.93 15.41
N SER A 124 -4.10 -6.17 16.12
CA SER A 124 -4.26 -7.32 17.01
C SER A 124 -4.56 -8.64 16.29
N LEU A 125 -4.92 -8.62 15.01
CA LEU A 125 -5.14 -9.84 14.23
C LEU A 125 -3.84 -10.62 14.04
N ALA A 126 -3.98 -11.94 13.89
CA ALA A 126 -2.86 -12.79 13.50
C ALA A 126 -2.30 -12.32 12.15
N LYS A 127 -0.99 -12.24 12.04
CA LYS A 127 -0.30 -11.74 10.85
C LYS A 127 0.22 -12.89 10.00
N GLU A 128 0.14 -12.70 8.68
CA GLU A 128 0.68 -13.65 7.69
C GLU A 128 1.31 -12.88 6.53
N TRP A 129 2.46 -13.31 6.07
CA TRP A 129 3.02 -12.79 4.82
C TRP A 129 2.29 -13.43 3.64
N PRO A 130 2.02 -12.69 2.55
CA PRO A 130 1.37 -13.26 1.36
C PRO A 130 2.07 -14.52 0.83
N LYS A 131 3.41 -14.56 0.89
CA LYS A 131 4.22 -15.72 0.47
C LYS A 131 4.00 -16.99 1.31
N GLU A 132 3.48 -16.87 2.52
CA GLU A 132 3.23 -17.98 3.44
C GLU A 132 1.85 -18.61 3.21
N ASN A 133 1.01 -17.97 2.42
CA ASN A 133 -0.33 -18.46 2.09
C ASN A 133 -0.25 -19.48 0.95
N GLY A 134 -0.28 -20.77 1.28
CA GLY A 134 -0.22 -21.87 0.30
C GLY A 134 -1.36 -21.85 -0.73
N HIS A 135 -2.50 -21.24 -0.43
CA HIS A 135 -3.61 -21.13 -1.38
C HIS A 135 -3.28 -20.23 -2.58
N LEU A 136 -2.39 -19.25 -2.41
CA LEU A 136 -1.96 -18.40 -3.52
C LEU A 136 -1.18 -19.17 -4.57
N GLU A 137 -0.37 -20.12 -4.15
CA GLU A 137 0.39 -20.96 -5.08
C GLU A 137 -0.56 -21.92 -5.84
N THR A 138 -1.51 -22.52 -5.14
CA THR A 138 -2.56 -23.34 -5.75
C THR A 138 -3.33 -22.58 -6.80
N ILE A 139 -3.86 -21.38 -6.46
CA ILE A 139 -4.61 -20.53 -7.40
C ILE A 139 -3.71 -20.13 -8.59
N SER A 140 -2.47 -19.75 -8.34
CA SER A 140 -1.54 -19.38 -9.40
C SER A 140 -1.33 -20.52 -10.39
N ASN A 141 -1.12 -21.73 -9.91
CA ASN A 141 -0.86 -22.88 -10.76
C ASN A 141 -2.12 -23.40 -11.48
N GLU A 142 -3.24 -23.53 -10.76
CA GLU A 142 -4.47 -24.10 -11.31
C GLU A 142 -5.25 -23.14 -12.21
N TRP A 143 -5.28 -21.87 -11.84
CA TRP A 143 -6.08 -20.86 -12.56
C TRP A 143 -5.26 -20.04 -13.56
N LEU A 144 -4.09 -19.56 -13.14
CA LEU A 144 -3.25 -18.71 -13.99
C LEU A 144 -2.27 -19.51 -14.86
N GLY A 145 -2.04 -20.79 -14.55
CA GLY A 145 -1.05 -21.63 -15.28
C GLY A 145 0.40 -21.31 -14.88
N GLY A 146 0.59 -20.73 -13.70
CA GLY A 146 1.89 -20.33 -13.15
C GLY A 146 2.00 -18.81 -12.98
N ARG A 147 2.92 -18.39 -12.12
CA ARG A 147 3.12 -16.95 -11.80
C ARG A 147 3.65 -16.15 -12.99
N ASP A 148 4.47 -16.76 -13.82
CA ASP A 148 5.15 -16.13 -14.96
C ASP A 148 4.49 -16.50 -16.30
N SER A 149 3.22 -16.95 -16.28
CA SER A 149 2.47 -17.27 -17.49
C SER A 149 1.97 -16.02 -18.18
N ASP A 150 1.79 -16.05 -19.51
CA ASP A 150 1.16 -14.98 -20.30
C ASP A 150 -0.23 -14.62 -19.73
N LYS A 151 -0.95 -15.62 -19.21
CA LYS A 151 -2.26 -15.41 -18.59
C LYS A 151 -2.14 -14.61 -17.29
N ALA A 152 -1.14 -14.92 -16.45
CA ALA A 152 -0.90 -14.17 -15.23
C ALA A 152 -0.52 -12.72 -15.54
N GLU A 153 0.36 -12.49 -16.50
CA GLU A 153 0.73 -11.16 -16.97
C GLU A 153 -0.48 -10.39 -17.46
N HIS A 154 -1.28 -10.96 -18.34
CA HIS A 154 -2.47 -10.30 -18.88
C HIS A 154 -3.54 -9.98 -17.83
N MET A 155 -3.73 -10.86 -16.84
CA MET A 155 -4.79 -10.70 -15.85
C MET A 155 -4.40 -9.88 -14.63
N LEU A 156 -3.13 -9.90 -14.23
CA LEU A 156 -2.66 -9.27 -13.00
C LEU A 156 -1.96 -7.93 -13.23
N HIS A 157 -1.44 -7.68 -14.43
CA HIS A 157 -0.74 -6.45 -14.72
C HIS A 157 -1.68 -5.42 -15.34
N THR A 158 -1.71 -4.24 -14.74
CA THR A 158 -2.48 -3.10 -15.23
C THR A 158 -1.66 -2.28 -16.20
N THR A 159 -2.22 -1.99 -17.37
CA THR A 159 -1.65 -1.05 -18.33
C THR A 159 -2.37 0.29 -18.22
N TYR A 160 -1.61 1.38 -18.30
CA TYR A 160 -2.15 2.74 -18.22
C TYR A 160 -2.17 3.36 -19.61
N HIS A 161 -3.29 3.99 -19.94
CA HIS A 161 -3.47 4.69 -21.21
C HIS A 161 -3.69 6.18 -20.93
N GLU A 162 -3.14 7.04 -21.78
CA GLU A 162 -3.41 8.46 -21.73
C GLU A 162 -4.90 8.72 -21.99
N VAL A 163 -5.54 9.45 -21.08
CA VAL A 163 -6.91 9.88 -21.28
C VAL A 163 -6.89 11.14 -22.13
N GLU A 164 -7.63 11.17 -23.25
CA GLU A 164 -7.79 12.34 -24.07
C GLU A 164 -8.26 13.53 -23.23
N LYS A 165 -7.63 14.68 -23.40
CA LYS A 165 -8.06 15.91 -22.73
C LYS A 165 -9.48 16.23 -23.18
N LEU A 166 -10.41 16.23 -22.23
CA LEU A 166 -11.76 16.68 -22.48
C LEU A 166 -11.70 18.17 -22.91
N THR A 167 -11.96 18.41 -24.17
CA THR A 167 -12.03 19.78 -24.74
C THR A 167 -13.26 20.55 -24.26
N ASN A 168 -14.24 19.84 -23.67
CA ASN A 168 -15.44 20.42 -23.09
C ASN A 168 -15.73 19.78 -21.73
N SER A 169 -15.70 20.59 -20.66
CA SER A 169 -15.96 20.16 -19.28
C SER A 169 -17.37 19.59 -19.05
N LEU A 170 -18.31 19.81 -19.99
CA LEU A 170 -19.67 19.29 -19.95
C LEU A 170 -19.83 17.93 -20.63
N ALA A 171 -18.77 17.39 -21.25
CA ALA A 171 -18.79 16.11 -21.96
C ALA A 171 -18.38 14.91 -21.10
N ILE A 172 -18.48 14.99 -19.77
CA ILE A 172 -18.20 13.87 -18.87
C ILE A 172 -19.31 12.82 -19.07
N LYS A 173 -18.94 11.69 -19.71
CA LYS A 173 -19.77 10.48 -19.73
C LYS A 173 -19.33 9.61 -18.53
N TRP A 174 -20.31 9.36 -17.67
CA TRP A 174 -20.15 8.43 -16.52
C TRP A 174 -20.34 7.00 -16.98
#